data_42975909ebd47612e2c055c0165eb116
#
_entry.id   42975909ebd47612e2c055c0165eb116
#
_cell.length_a   1.000
_cell.length_b   1.000
_cell.length_c   1.000
_cell.angle_alpha   90.00
_cell.angle_beta   90.00
_cell.angle_gamma   90.00
#
_symmetry.space_group_name_H-M   'P 1'
#
loop_
_entity.id
_entity.type
_entity.pdbx_description
1 polymer ?
#
loop_
_entity_poly.entity_id
_entity_poly.type
_entity_poly.pdbx_seq_one_letter_code
_entity_poly.pdbx_strand_id
1 'polypeptide(L)'
;MATEQTPLLKVNNIEVIYEHVILVLKGVSLNVYEGQIASLLGANGAGKSTTLKAISNLVKAERGEVTKGTVEFDGIRVDRLFAPQLVKMGLIQIMEGRHTFEHLTVEDDLLTGAYTRGRDKKGTKAALEMVYGYFPRLRERRSAKTGYISGGEMQMCAIGRGLMAKPKIMLLDEPSMGLAPLLVEEIFNIIRRLNKEEHVGMLLAEQNAAMALKYAEYGYVMENGRVVLDGDAATLADNADVKEFYLGLTAVGKKSYRDVKHYHRRKRWLA
;
A
#
# COMPACT_ATOMS: atom_id res chain seq x y z
N MET A 1 -11.75 -21.83 21.28
CA MET A 1 -12.46 -21.00 20.30
C MET A 1 -11.47 -19.91 19.90
N ALA A 2 -10.96 -19.92 18.67
CA ALA A 2 -10.13 -18.82 18.17
C ALA A 2 -11.05 -17.60 18.12
N THR A 3 -10.72 -16.54 18.84
CA THR A 3 -11.38 -15.24 18.70
C THR A 3 -11.19 -14.81 17.25
N GLU A 4 -12.28 -14.76 16.46
CA GLU A 4 -12.22 -14.18 15.11
C GLU A 4 -11.76 -12.73 15.27
N GLN A 5 -10.52 -12.48 14.90
CA GLN A 5 -9.95 -11.14 14.95
C GLN A 5 -10.66 -10.29 13.89
N THR A 6 -11.27 -9.19 14.32
CA THR A 6 -11.95 -8.27 13.41
C THR A 6 -10.89 -7.54 12.55
N PRO A 7 -11.01 -7.52 11.22
CA PRO A 7 -10.06 -6.80 10.37
C PRO A 7 -10.15 -5.29 10.62
N LEU A 8 -8.99 -4.62 10.66
CA LEU A 8 -8.90 -3.16 10.72
C LEU A 8 -9.39 -2.54 9.40
N LEU A 9 -9.02 -3.15 8.26
CA LEU A 9 -9.51 -2.80 6.94
C LEU A 9 -10.15 -4.01 6.30
N LYS A 10 -11.40 -3.86 5.85
CA LYS A 10 -12.14 -4.89 5.13
C LYS A 10 -12.67 -4.33 3.83
N VAL A 11 -12.25 -4.93 2.73
CA VAL A 11 -12.73 -4.66 1.38
C VAL A 11 -13.55 -5.85 0.93
N ASN A 12 -14.79 -5.61 0.53
CA ASN A 12 -15.71 -6.67 0.15
C ASN A 12 -16.29 -6.42 -1.24
N ASN A 13 -15.88 -7.24 -2.20
CA ASN A 13 -16.43 -7.35 -3.55
C ASN A 13 -16.53 -6.00 -4.30
N ILE A 14 -15.49 -5.14 -4.20
CA ILE A 14 -15.53 -3.83 -4.85
C ILE A 14 -15.35 -3.94 -6.36
N GLU A 15 -16.20 -3.20 -7.10
CA GLU A 15 -16.03 -2.91 -8.52
C GLU A 15 -15.73 -1.43 -8.71
N VAL A 16 -14.77 -1.13 -9.61
CA VAL A 16 -14.40 0.25 -9.96
C VAL A 16 -14.48 0.44 -11.45
N ILE A 17 -15.19 1.48 -11.86
CA ILE A 17 -15.31 1.89 -13.26
C ILE A 17 -14.74 3.30 -13.41
N TYR A 18 -13.91 3.52 -14.43
CA TYR A 18 -13.45 4.85 -14.85
C TYR A 18 -14.21 5.33 -16.06
N GLU A 19 -14.45 6.65 -16.12
CA GLU A 19 -15.15 7.33 -17.22
C GLU A 19 -16.50 6.65 -17.57
N HIS A 20 -17.16 6.01 -16.58
CA HIS A 20 -18.40 5.24 -16.71
C HIS A 20 -18.35 4.05 -17.72
N VAL A 21 -17.18 3.73 -18.27
CA VAL A 21 -17.01 2.72 -19.33
C VAL A 21 -15.96 1.67 -18.97
N ILE A 22 -14.84 2.05 -18.36
CA ILE A 22 -13.69 1.17 -18.18
C ILE A 22 -13.79 0.46 -16.84
N LEU A 23 -14.23 -0.81 -16.84
CA LEU A 23 -14.27 -1.66 -15.64
C LEU A 23 -12.85 -2.15 -15.29
N VAL A 24 -12.25 -1.57 -14.27
CA VAL A 24 -10.88 -1.89 -13.82
C VAL A 24 -10.88 -2.92 -12.70
N LEU A 25 -11.65 -2.72 -11.62
CA LEU A 25 -11.79 -3.71 -10.56
C LEU A 25 -13.08 -4.50 -10.73
N LYS A 26 -13.00 -5.81 -10.53
CA LYS A 26 -14.04 -6.79 -10.89
C LYS A 26 -14.38 -7.69 -9.70
N GLY A 27 -14.71 -7.09 -8.56
CA GLY A 27 -15.07 -7.83 -7.35
C GLY A 27 -13.84 -8.16 -6.49
N VAL A 28 -13.05 -7.14 -6.11
CA VAL A 28 -11.88 -7.31 -5.23
C VAL A 28 -12.34 -7.40 -3.78
N SER A 29 -11.83 -8.41 -3.06
CA SER A 29 -12.01 -8.59 -1.63
C SER A 29 -10.65 -8.82 -0.96
N LEU A 30 -10.40 -8.14 0.15
CA LEU A 30 -9.20 -8.31 0.98
C LEU A 30 -9.45 -7.81 2.41
N ASN A 31 -8.66 -8.31 3.34
CA ASN A 31 -8.65 -7.88 4.73
C ASN A 31 -7.23 -7.51 5.16
N VAL A 32 -7.10 -6.51 6.04
CA VAL A 32 -5.84 -6.21 6.74
C VAL A 32 -6.17 -6.08 8.23
N TYR A 33 -5.39 -6.73 9.07
CA TYR A 33 -5.57 -6.70 10.52
C TYR A 33 -4.65 -5.65 11.16
N GLU A 34 -4.96 -5.28 12.40
CA GLU A 34 -4.14 -4.35 13.17
C GLU A 34 -2.71 -4.90 13.33
N GLY A 35 -1.70 -4.07 13.09
CA GLY A 35 -0.29 -4.47 13.17
C GLY A 35 0.15 -5.50 12.13
N GLN A 36 -0.67 -5.82 11.12
CA GLN A 36 -0.32 -6.75 10.04
C GLN A 36 0.29 -6.00 8.85
N ILE A 37 1.29 -6.61 8.22
CA ILE A 37 1.73 -6.26 6.87
C ILE A 37 1.09 -7.24 5.88
N ALA A 38 0.17 -6.74 5.06
CA ALA A 38 -0.39 -7.48 3.93
C ALA A 38 0.19 -6.96 2.61
N SER A 39 0.37 -7.84 1.63
CA SER A 39 0.85 -7.48 0.30
C SER A 39 -0.21 -7.68 -0.78
N LEU A 40 -0.29 -6.75 -1.72
CA LEU A 40 -1.12 -6.82 -2.91
C LEU A 40 -0.20 -6.93 -4.13
N LEU A 41 -0.05 -8.13 -4.65
CA LEU A 41 0.91 -8.49 -5.68
C LEU A 41 0.25 -8.50 -7.04
N GLY A 42 0.98 -8.15 -8.09
CA GLY A 42 0.48 -8.22 -9.45
C GLY A 42 1.35 -7.44 -10.44
N ALA A 43 1.24 -7.78 -11.70
CA ALA A 43 1.89 -7.05 -12.79
C ALA A 43 1.35 -5.60 -12.90
N ASN A 44 2.02 -4.77 -13.70
CA ASN A 44 1.50 -3.45 -14.04
C ASN A 44 0.15 -3.60 -14.77
N GLY A 45 -0.83 -2.76 -14.38
CA GLY A 45 -2.19 -2.84 -14.89
C GLY A 45 -3.07 -3.92 -14.23
N ALA A 46 -2.59 -4.68 -13.23
CA ALA A 46 -3.42 -5.66 -12.52
C ALA A 46 -4.55 -5.04 -11.69
N GLY A 47 -4.46 -3.74 -11.36
CA GLY A 47 -5.46 -3.00 -10.58
C GLY A 47 -5.01 -2.66 -9.16
N LYS A 48 -3.73 -2.85 -8.80
CA LYS A 48 -3.18 -2.58 -7.46
C LYS A 48 -3.42 -1.14 -7.00
N SER A 49 -2.89 -0.16 -7.74
CA SER A 49 -3.04 1.27 -7.42
C SER A 49 -4.50 1.71 -7.41
N THR A 50 -5.33 1.17 -8.31
CA THR A 50 -6.78 1.41 -8.33
C THR A 50 -7.44 0.87 -7.06
N THR A 51 -7.01 -0.31 -6.56
CA THR A 51 -7.50 -0.86 -5.29
C THR A 51 -7.16 0.06 -4.12
N LEU A 52 -5.91 0.52 -4.01
CA LEU A 52 -5.50 1.46 -2.95
C LEU A 52 -6.29 2.78 -3.05
N LYS A 53 -6.43 3.34 -4.25
CA LYS A 53 -7.22 4.57 -4.48
C LYS A 53 -8.72 4.37 -4.19
N ALA A 54 -9.28 3.19 -4.43
CA ALA A 54 -10.66 2.88 -4.06
C ALA A 54 -10.84 2.85 -2.54
N ILE A 55 -9.90 2.25 -1.82
CA ILE A 55 -9.89 2.20 -0.35
C ILE A 55 -9.79 3.61 0.25
N SER A 56 -8.94 4.46 -0.30
CA SER A 56 -8.71 5.84 0.17
C SER A 56 -9.69 6.89 -0.40
N ASN A 57 -10.65 6.46 -1.23
CA ASN A 57 -11.63 7.30 -1.95
C ASN A 57 -11.00 8.35 -2.89
N LEU A 58 -9.80 8.08 -3.41
CA LEU A 58 -9.11 8.94 -4.37
C LEU A 58 -9.51 8.66 -5.82
N VAL A 59 -10.17 7.53 -6.13
CA VAL A 59 -10.63 7.20 -7.51
C VAL A 59 -11.51 8.29 -8.10
N LYS A 60 -12.30 9.00 -7.27
CA LYS A 60 -13.19 10.08 -7.72
C LYS A 60 -12.42 11.28 -8.33
N ALA A 61 -11.22 11.56 -7.84
CA ALA A 61 -10.36 12.61 -8.38
C ALA A 61 -9.87 12.29 -9.81
N GLU A 62 -9.88 11.03 -10.18
CA GLU A 62 -9.48 10.53 -11.50
C GLU A 62 -10.69 10.07 -12.34
N ARG A 63 -11.88 10.55 -12.03
CA ARG A 63 -13.16 10.20 -12.71
C ARG A 63 -13.50 8.72 -12.60
N GLY A 64 -13.06 8.07 -11.52
CA GLY A 64 -13.41 6.69 -11.16
C GLY A 64 -14.53 6.65 -10.13
N GLU A 65 -15.27 5.56 -10.09
CA GLU A 65 -16.36 5.31 -9.17
C GLU A 65 -16.32 3.87 -8.66
N VAL A 66 -16.54 3.70 -7.34
CA VAL A 66 -16.84 2.39 -6.75
C VAL A 66 -18.33 2.12 -6.95
N THR A 67 -18.64 1.24 -7.90
CA THR A 67 -20.03 0.96 -8.32
C THR A 67 -20.69 -0.15 -7.51
N LYS A 68 -19.89 -1.08 -6.95
CA LYS A 68 -20.38 -2.19 -6.11
C LYS A 68 -19.42 -2.48 -4.97
N GLY A 69 -19.91 -3.20 -3.98
CA GLY A 69 -19.17 -3.63 -2.82
C GLY A 69 -19.10 -2.60 -1.71
N THR A 70 -18.26 -2.86 -0.73
CA THR A 70 -18.08 -2.01 0.46
C THR A 70 -16.63 -1.95 0.90
N VAL A 71 -16.25 -0.83 1.49
CA VAL A 71 -14.98 -0.68 2.22
C VAL A 71 -15.32 -0.30 3.66
N GLU A 72 -14.82 -1.08 4.61
CA GLU A 72 -14.95 -0.83 6.05
C GLU A 72 -13.56 -0.60 6.63
N PHE A 73 -13.41 0.43 7.44
CA PHE A 73 -12.18 0.76 8.16
C PHE A 73 -12.50 1.02 9.63
N ASP A 74 -11.83 0.29 10.53
CA ASP A 74 -12.06 0.36 11.98
C ASP A 74 -13.54 0.15 12.34
N GLY A 75 -14.19 -0.84 11.69
CA GLY A 75 -15.60 -1.18 11.86
C GLY A 75 -16.59 -0.17 11.22
N ILE A 76 -16.11 0.88 10.58
CA ILE A 76 -16.94 1.92 9.98
C ILE A 76 -16.92 1.79 8.45
N ARG A 77 -18.09 1.81 7.81
CA ARG A 77 -18.19 1.85 6.36
C ARG A 77 -17.73 3.20 5.81
N VAL A 78 -16.71 3.19 4.94
CA VAL A 78 -15.98 4.40 4.51
C VAL A 78 -16.07 4.69 3.01
N ASP A 79 -16.62 3.82 2.18
CA ASP A 79 -16.70 3.98 0.72
C ASP A 79 -17.49 5.22 0.26
N ARG A 80 -18.25 5.85 1.17
CA ARG A 80 -19.01 7.08 0.90
C ARG A 80 -18.39 8.35 1.48
N LEU A 81 -17.33 8.22 2.27
CA LEU A 81 -16.66 9.36 2.89
C LEU A 81 -15.75 10.08 1.88
N PHE A 82 -15.30 11.29 2.23
CA PHE A 82 -14.27 11.99 1.48
C PHE A 82 -12.88 11.63 1.99
N ALA A 83 -11.87 11.61 1.11
CA ALA A 83 -10.49 11.26 1.46
C ALA A 83 -9.94 12.02 2.70
N PRO A 84 -10.19 13.32 2.92
CA PRO A 84 -9.76 14.02 4.13
C PRO A 84 -10.35 13.46 5.43
N GLN A 85 -11.54 12.84 5.38
CA GLN A 85 -12.16 12.19 6.56
C GLN A 85 -11.41 10.89 6.89
N LEU A 86 -11.04 10.11 5.87
CA LEU A 86 -10.24 8.89 6.03
C LEU A 86 -8.87 9.19 6.65
N VAL A 87 -8.21 10.25 6.17
CA VAL A 87 -6.93 10.72 6.74
C VAL A 87 -7.08 11.04 8.23
N LYS A 88 -8.15 11.73 8.63
CA LYS A 88 -8.42 12.02 10.06
C LYS A 88 -8.70 10.77 10.89
N MET A 89 -9.23 9.71 10.29
CA MET A 89 -9.46 8.42 10.93
C MET A 89 -8.16 7.60 11.05
N GLY A 90 -7.09 7.99 10.33
CA GLY A 90 -5.79 7.31 10.34
C GLY A 90 -5.56 6.35 9.16
N LEU A 91 -6.36 6.45 8.10
CA LEU A 91 -6.11 5.73 6.84
C LEU A 91 -5.30 6.62 5.90
N ILE A 92 -4.03 6.29 5.70
CA ILE A 92 -3.08 7.11 4.94
C ILE A 92 -2.61 6.35 3.71
N GLN A 93 -2.67 6.99 2.54
CA GLN A 93 -2.06 6.44 1.33
C GLN A 93 -0.80 7.19 0.95
N ILE A 94 0.27 6.44 0.67
CA ILE A 94 1.50 6.91 0.02
C ILE A 94 1.40 6.46 -1.44
N MET A 95 1.19 7.41 -2.33
CA MET A 95 1.01 7.16 -3.75
C MET A 95 2.34 6.86 -4.44
N GLU A 96 2.29 6.11 -5.53
CA GLU A 96 3.38 5.92 -6.46
C GLU A 96 3.94 7.28 -6.94
N GLY A 97 5.26 7.39 -7.15
CA GLY A 97 5.87 8.61 -7.69
C GLY A 97 6.37 9.61 -6.65
N ARG A 98 6.38 9.22 -5.36
CA ARG A 98 7.00 9.97 -4.23
C ARG A 98 6.29 11.26 -3.82
N HIS A 99 5.71 12.02 -4.75
CA HIS A 99 4.86 13.21 -4.56
C HIS A 99 5.29 14.16 -3.42
N THR A 100 6.56 14.55 -3.38
CA THR A 100 7.07 15.59 -2.49
C THR A 100 6.77 16.99 -3.06
N PHE A 101 6.72 18.01 -2.21
CA PHE A 101 6.55 19.40 -2.62
C PHE A 101 7.92 20.00 -2.92
N GLU A 102 8.38 19.95 -4.15
CA GLU A 102 9.76 20.26 -4.61
C GLU A 102 10.31 21.60 -4.10
N HIS A 103 9.45 22.58 -3.85
CA HIS A 103 9.83 23.91 -3.39
C HIS A 103 9.91 24.06 -1.86
N LEU A 104 9.37 23.10 -1.12
CA LEU A 104 9.43 23.07 0.34
C LEU A 104 10.75 22.45 0.82
N THR A 105 11.17 22.82 2.02
CA THR A 105 12.22 22.07 2.70
C THR A 105 11.72 20.69 3.11
N VAL A 106 12.63 19.74 3.35
CA VAL A 106 12.27 18.40 3.88
C VAL A 106 11.43 18.53 5.15
N GLU A 107 11.81 19.43 6.07
CA GLU A 107 11.07 19.65 7.31
C GLU A 107 9.68 20.22 7.04
N ASP A 108 9.55 21.21 6.15
CA ASP A 108 8.25 21.78 5.80
C ASP A 108 7.35 20.76 5.10
N ASP A 109 7.91 19.94 4.19
CA ASP A 109 7.16 18.86 3.53
C ASP A 109 6.64 17.85 4.56
N LEU A 110 7.47 17.40 5.50
CA LEU A 110 7.05 16.53 6.59
C LEU A 110 5.92 17.18 7.43
N LEU A 111 6.07 18.46 7.78
CA LEU A 111 5.09 19.18 8.59
C LEU A 111 3.71 19.30 7.89
N THR A 112 3.64 19.27 6.55
CA THR A 112 2.35 19.22 5.85
C THR A 112 1.53 18.00 6.25
N GLY A 113 2.17 16.87 6.56
CA GLY A 113 1.49 15.65 7.03
C GLY A 113 0.82 15.80 8.39
N ALA A 114 1.26 16.77 9.20
CA ALA A 114 0.65 17.05 10.50
C ALA A 114 -0.60 17.93 10.43
N TYR A 115 -1.08 18.29 9.25
CA TYR A 115 -2.26 19.18 9.08
C TYR A 115 -3.48 18.69 9.86
N THR A 116 -3.70 17.38 9.92
CA THR A 116 -4.83 16.77 10.64
C THR A 116 -4.71 16.85 12.16
N ARG A 117 -3.53 17.14 12.70
CA ARG A 117 -3.29 17.35 14.15
C ARG A 117 -3.77 18.71 14.64
N GLY A 118 -4.09 19.64 13.74
CA GLY A 118 -4.58 20.96 14.06
C GLY A 118 -3.58 21.77 14.93
N ARG A 119 -4.00 22.18 16.15
CA ARG A 119 -3.18 23.01 17.05
C ARG A 119 -2.27 22.20 18.00
N ASP A 120 -2.17 20.88 17.87
CA ASP A 120 -1.30 20.04 18.71
C ASP A 120 0.19 20.20 18.35
N LYS A 121 0.78 21.31 18.78
CA LYS A 121 2.20 21.60 18.55
C LYS A 121 3.13 20.58 19.22
N LYS A 122 2.77 20.09 20.42
CA LYS A 122 3.59 19.13 21.17
C LYS A 122 3.60 17.77 20.45
N GLY A 123 2.45 17.27 20.04
CA GLY A 123 2.34 16.02 19.28
C GLY A 123 2.98 16.12 17.90
N THR A 124 2.87 17.28 17.23
CA THR A 124 3.54 17.52 15.94
C THR A 124 5.06 17.45 16.07
N LYS A 125 5.63 18.10 17.11
CA LYS A 125 7.07 18.02 17.38
C LYS A 125 7.53 16.61 17.71
N ALA A 126 6.79 15.89 18.55
CA ALA A 126 7.10 14.50 18.89
C ALA A 126 7.06 13.58 17.64
N ALA A 127 6.07 13.78 16.77
CA ALA A 127 5.98 13.03 15.51
C ALA A 127 7.16 13.33 14.57
N LEU A 128 7.58 14.59 14.47
CA LEU A 128 8.73 14.96 13.65
C LEU A 128 10.03 14.31 14.18
N GLU A 129 10.24 14.31 15.50
CA GLU A 129 11.39 13.64 16.11
C GLU A 129 11.34 12.11 15.88
N MET A 130 10.16 11.50 15.96
CA MET A 130 9.94 10.08 15.62
C MET A 130 10.32 9.80 14.16
N VAL A 131 9.84 10.61 13.22
CA VAL A 131 10.20 10.48 11.78
C VAL A 131 11.71 10.58 11.59
N TYR A 132 12.37 11.52 12.24
CA TYR A 132 13.84 11.64 12.18
C TYR A 132 14.58 10.47 12.84
N GLY A 133 13.96 9.80 13.81
CA GLY A 133 14.46 8.54 14.40
C GLY A 133 14.45 7.37 13.40
N TYR A 134 13.40 7.28 12.59
CA TYR A 134 13.30 6.27 11.53
C TYR A 134 14.13 6.62 10.30
N PHE A 135 14.23 7.91 9.95
CA PHE A 135 14.90 8.43 8.76
C PHE A 135 15.98 9.47 9.14
N PRO A 136 17.13 9.07 9.70
CA PRO A 136 18.18 10.02 10.11
C PRO A 136 18.68 10.91 8.98
N ARG A 137 18.72 10.40 7.75
CA ARG A 137 19.10 11.16 6.55
C ARG A 137 18.20 12.37 6.30
N LEU A 138 16.88 12.26 6.62
CA LEU A 138 15.98 13.41 6.50
C LEU A 138 16.29 14.50 7.51
N ARG A 139 16.77 14.13 8.72
CA ARG A 139 17.24 15.11 9.72
C ARG A 139 18.46 15.89 9.21
N GLU A 140 19.41 15.20 8.60
CA GLU A 140 20.61 15.82 8.01
C GLU A 140 20.25 16.76 6.86
N ARG A 141 19.22 16.42 6.09
CA ARG A 141 18.72 17.17 4.95
C ARG A 141 17.54 18.09 5.24
N ARG A 142 17.16 18.31 6.51
CA ARG A 142 15.93 19.01 6.90
C ARG A 142 15.72 20.37 6.24
N SER A 143 16.80 21.12 6.02
CA SER A 143 16.77 22.45 5.41
C SER A 143 16.96 22.43 3.87
N ALA A 144 17.23 21.26 3.27
CA ALA A 144 17.32 21.13 1.83
C ALA A 144 15.91 21.12 1.22
N LYS A 145 15.74 21.70 0.04
CA LYS A 145 14.47 21.57 -0.70
C LYS A 145 14.31 20.15 -1.21
N THR A 146 13.08 19.62 -1.17
CA THR A 146 12.79 18.24 -1.57
C THR A 146 13.06 17.97 -3.04
N GLY A 147 13.03 18.99 -3.92
CA GLY A 147 13.42 18.86 -5.32
C GLY A 147 14.93 18.61 -5.55
N TYR A 148 15.79 18.74 -4.52
CA TYR A 148 17.24 18.55 -4.62
C TYR A 148 17.77 17.37 -3.81
N ILE A 149 16.90 16.54 -3.23
CA ILE A 149 17.29 15.32 -2.52
C ILE A 149 17.21 14.11 -3.46
N SER A 150 17.87 13.01 -3.08
CA SER A 150 17.85 11.77 -3.86
C SER A 150 16.45 11.13 -3.92
N GLY A 151 16.22 10.29 -4.93
CA GLY A 151 14.94 9.57 -5.03
C GLY A 151 14.60 8.70 -3.83
N GLY A 152 15.60 8.12 -3.16
CA GLY A 152 15.40 7.38 -1.90
C GLY A 152 15.01 8.29 -0.74
N GLU A 153 15.64 9.45 -0.63
CA GLU A 153 15.29 10.46 0.39
C GLU A 153 13.87 11.03 0.12
N MET A 154 13.48 11.23 -1.16
CA MET A 154 12.10 11.61 -1.51
C MET A 154 11.09 10.55 -1.05
N GLN A 155 11.40 9.25 -1.26
CA GLN A 155 10.54 8.16 -0.81
C GLN A 155 10.44 8.11 0.72
N MET A 156 11.56 8.28 1.42
CA MET A 156 11.58 8.39 2.89
C MET A 156 10.77 9.59 3.36
N CYS A 157 10.86 10.74 2.66
CA CYS A 157 10.08 11.94 2.96
C CYS A 157 8.58 11.70 2.78
N ALA A 158 8.15 11.04 1.71
CA ALA A 158 6.75 10.71 1.46
C ALA A 158 6.18 9.78 2.55
N ILE A 159 6.93 8.74 2.96
CA ILE A 159 6.54 7.85 4.07
C ILE A 159 6.52 8.62 5.39
N GLY A 160 7.56 9.40 5.67
CA GLY A 160 7.66 10.22 6.88
C GLY A 160 6.50 11.22 7.01
N ARG A 161 6.13 11.88 5.90
CA ARG A 161 4.95 12.75 5.84
C ARG A 161 3.66 12.01 6.20
N GLY A 162 3.50 10.77 5.71
CA GLY A 162 2.36 9.92 6.09
C GLY A 162 2.35 9.62 7.60
N LEU A 163 3.50 9.37 8.21
CA LEU A 163 3.63 9.11 9.65
C LEU A 163 3.26 10.33 10.51
N MET A 164 3.50 11.54 10.01
CA MET A 164 3.10 12.77 10.70
C MET A 164 1.60 12.84 10.97
N ALA A 165 0.76 12.16 10.17
CA ALA A 165 -0.69 12.11 10.33
C ALA A 165 -1.17 11.13 11.44
N LYS A 166 -0.28 10.37 12.08
CA LYS A 166 -0.59 9.32 13.07
C LYS A 166 -1.47 8.21 12.48
N PRO A 167 -0.97 7.45 11.51
CA PRO A 167 -1.74 6.42 10.83
C PRO A 167 -2.09 5.25 11.75
N LYS A 168 -3.27 4.66 11.55
CA LYS A 168 -3.62 3.30 12.00
C LYS A 168 -3.26 2.28 10.92
N ILE A 169 -3.40 2.69 9.65
CA ILE A 169 -3.02 1.90 8.48
C ILE A 169 -2.35 2.78 7.43
N MET A 170 -1.32 2.25 6.78
CA MET A 170 -0.70 2.87 5.62
C MET A 170 -0.88 1.99 4.39
N LEU A 171 -1.38 2.58 3.31
CA LEU A 171 -1.45 2.00 1.99
C LEU A 171 -0.25 2.50 1.19
N LEU A 172 0.68 1.61 0.83
CA LEU A 172 1.92 1.98 0.14
C LEU A 172 1.87 1.45 -1.30
N ASP A 173 1.90 2.36 -2.26
CA ASP A 173 1.83 2.05 -3.68
C ASP A 173 3.24 2.05 -4.29
N GLU A 174 3.74 0.87 -4.61
CA GLU A 174 5.06 0.60 -5.19
C GLU A 174 6.22 1.35 -4.51
N PRO A 175 6.40 1.21 -3.17
CA PRO A 175 7.43 1.96 -2.43
C PRO A 175 8.86 1.63 -2.89
N SER A 176 9.08 0.52 -3.61
CA SER A 176 10.39 0.11 -4.12
C SER A 176 10.73 0.66 -5.49
N MET A 177 9.75 1.21 -6.23
CA MET A 177 9.90 1.51 -7.66
C MET A 177 10.99 2.55 -7.92
N GLY A 178 11.90 2.23 -8.87
CA GLY A 178 12.96 3.13 -9.31
C GLY A 178 14.01 3.45 -8.26
N LEU A 179 14.18 2.58 -7.26
CA LEU A 179 15.22 2.70 -6.24
C LEU A 179 16.33 1.67 -6.44
N ALA A 180 17.54 2.02 -5.99
CA ALA A 180 18.64 1.07 -5.92
C ALA A 180 18.35 -0.05 -4.92
N PRO A 181 18.82 -1.30 -5.15
CA PRO A 181 18.47 -2.44 -4.30
C PRO A 181 18.74 -2.24 -2.80
N LEU A 182 19.85 -1.60 -2.44
CA LEU A 182 20.19 -1.31 -1.04
C LEU A 182 19.18 -0.34 -0.38
N LEU A 183 18.69 0.66 -1.14
CA LEU A 183 17.67 1.58 -0.64
C LEU A 183 16.31 0.91 -0.49
N VAL A 184 15.98 -0.03 -1.39
CA VAL A 184 14.77 -0.84 -1.27
C VAL A 184 14.79 -1.62 0.03
N GLU A 185 15.88 -2.34 0.33
CA GLU A 185 16.00 -3.08 1.59
C GLU A 185 15.94 -2.15 2.82
N GLU A 186 16.59 -1.00 2.77
CA GLU A 186 16.53 0.00 3.84
C GLU A 186 15.09 0.45 4.11
N ILE A 187 14.32 0.81 3.06
CA ILE A 187 12.93 1.26 3.17
C ILE A 187 12.04 0.14 3.73
N PHE A 188 12.14 -1.09 3.21
CA PHE A 188 11.34 -2.19 3.71
C PHE A 188 11.67 -2.57 5.16
N ASN A 189 12.94 -2.49 5.56
CA ASN A 189 13.34 -2.68 6.96
C ASN A 189 12.72 -1.59 7.86
N ILE A 190 12.65 -0.33 7.39
CA ILE A 190 12.00 0.75 8.13
C ILE A 190 10.48 0.51 8.20
N ILE A 191 9.83 0.11 7.10
CA ILE A 191 8.41 -0.27 7.07
C ILE A 191 8.11 -1.36 8.11
N ARG A 192 8.94 -2.40 8.16
CA ARG A 192 8.81 -3.48 9.15
C ARG A 192 9.02 -3.01 10.59
N ARG A 193 9.98 -2.11 10.82
CA ARG A 193 10.19 -1.50 12.14
C ARG A 193 8.99 -0.66 12.56
N LEU A 194 8.49 0.21 11.69
CA LEU A 194 7.29 1.03 11.91
C LEU A 194 6.07 0.16 12.26
N ASN A 195 5.85 -0.91 11.51
CA ASN A 195 4.77 -1.84 11.80
C ASN A 195 4.90 -2.45 13.20
N LYS A 196 6.09 -2.91 13.60
CA LYS A 196 6.33 -3.57 14.88
C LYS A 196 6.32 -2.61 16.08
N GLU A 197 6.93 -1.44 15.92
CA GLU A 197 7.15 -0.48 17.01
C GLU A 197 5.92 0.43 17.22
N GLU A 198 5.25 0.84 16.13
CA GLU A 198 4.11 1.75 16.16
C GLU A 198 2.75 1.03 15.97
N HIS A 199 2.75 -0.29 15.76
CA HIS A 199 1.57 -1.13 15.50
C HIS A 199 0.70 -0.66 14.31
N VAL A 200 1.30 0.00 13.33
CA VAL A 200 0.61 0.47 12.13
C VAL A 200 0.36 -0.69 11.18
N GLY A 201 -0.91 -0.95 10.83
CA GLY A 201 -1.24 -1.89 9.75
C GLY A 201 -0.71 -1.40 8.41
N MET A 202 -0.33 -2.31 7.51
CA MET A 202 0.24 -1.94 6.20
C MET A 202 -0.36 -2.77 5.08
N LEU A 203 -0.73 -2.12 3.98
CA LEU A 203 -1.07 -2.77 2.72
C LEU A 203 -0.07 -2.32 1.66
N LEU A 204 0.81 -3.23 1.23
CA LEU A 204 1.87 -2.99 0.27
C LEU A 204 1.42 -3.42 -1.12
N ALA A 205 1.18 -2.51 -2.05
CA ALA A 205 1.00 -2.84 -3.45
C ALA A 205 2.39 -2.88 -4.12
N GLU A 206 2.79 -4.04 -4.64
CA GLU A 206 4.12 -4.25 -5.20
C GLU A 206 4.09 -5.14 -6.44
N GLN A 207 4.96 -4.84 -7.39
CA GLN A 207 5.25 -5.72 -8.52
C GLN A 207 6.32 -6.75 -8.16
N ASN A 208 7.29 -6.39 -7.31
CA ASN A 208 8.34 -7.30 -6.85
C ASN A 208 7.80 -8.21 -5.74
N ALA A 209 7.21 -9.34 -6.14
CA ALA A 209 6.61 -10.30 -5.23
C ALA A 209 7.63 -10.89 -4.23
N ALA A 210 8.87 -11.14 -4.64
CA ALA A 210 9.90 -11.67 -3.76
C ALA A 210 10.18 -10.74 -2.58
N MET A 211 10.30 -9.43 -2.88
CA MET A 211 10.52 -8.42 -1.85
C MET A 211 9.29 -8.27 -0.95
N ALA A 212 8.10 -8.15 -1.53
CA ALA A 212 6.88 -7.96 -0.75
C ALA A 212 6.59 -9.14 0.18
N LEU A 213 6.68 -10.39 -0.31
CA LEU A 213 6.44 -11.59 0.49
C LEU A 213 7.49 -11.82 1.59
N LYS A 214 8.73 -11.30 1.43
CA LYS A 214 9.77 -11.35 2.48
C LYS A 214 9.38 -10.56 3.73
N TYR A 215 8.57 -9.51 3.58
CA TYR A 215 8.19 -8.61 4.67
C TYR A 215 6.75 -8.74 5.11
N ALA A 216 5.85 -9.21 4.24
CA ALA A 216 4.44 -9.41 4.54
C ALA A 216 4.19 -10.71 5.32
N GLU A 217 3.08 -10.76 6.04
CA GLU A 217 2.53 -11.94 6.70
C GLU A 217 1.47 -12.62 5.84
N TYR A 218 0.76 -11.84 5.04
CA TYR A 218 -0.29 -12.31 4.14
C TYR A 218 -0.18 -11.65 2.77
N GLY A 219 -0.57 -12.34 1.72
CA GLY A 219 -0.51 -11.83 0.35
C GLY A 219 -1.80 -12.07 -0.43
N TYR A 220 -2.08 -11.12 -1.31
CA TYR A 220 -3.15 -11.18 -2.32
C TYR A 220 -2.51 -11.01 -3.69
N VAL A 221 -2.75 -11.96 -4.60
CA VAL A 221 -2.25 -11.89 -5.98
C VAL A 221 -3.37 -11.39 -6.88
N MET A 222 -3.12 -10.28 -7.56
CA MET A 222 -4.07 -9.64 -8.46
C MET A 222 -3.75 -9.87 -9.92
N GLU A 223 -4.80 -10.14 -10.70
CA GLU A 223 -4.76 -10.21 -12.16
C GLU A 223 -6.03 -9.62 -12.76
N ASN A 224 -5.88 -8.77 -13.77
CA ASN A 224 -7.01 -8.22 -14.53
C ASN A 224 -8.16 -7.68 -13.67
N GLY A 225 -7.83 -7.03 -12.55
CA GLY A 225 -8.78 -6.42 -11.65
C GLY A 225 -9.46 -7.39 -10.68
N ARG A 226 -8.90 -8.58 -10.44
CA ARG A 226 -9.40 -9.59 -9.49
C ARG A 226 -8.29 -10.10 -8.59
N VAL A 227 -8.62 -10.48 -7.38
CA VAL A 227 -7.76 -11.34 -6.55
C VAL A 227 -7.95 -12.77 -7.05
N VAL A 228 -6.87 -13.40 -7.53
CA VAL A 228 -6.89 -14.76 -8.10
C VAL A 228 -6.35 -15.80 -7.13
N LEU A 229 -5.49 -15.38 -6.20
CA LEU A 229 -4.89 -16.22 -5.17
C LEU A 229 -4.64 -15.37 -3.93
N ASP A 230 -4.82 -15.93 -2.75
CA ASP A 230 -4.47 -15.31 -1.49
C ASP A 230 -4.03 -16.35 -0.45
N GLY A 231 -3.26 -15.94 0.53
CA GLY A 231 -2.77 -16.83 1.59
C GLY A 231 -1.62 -16.25 2.38
N ASP A 232 -1.13 -17.03 3.34
CA ASP A 232 0.08 -16.70 4.10
C ASP A 232 1.26 -16.46 3.17
N ALA A 233 2.06 -15.44 3.46
CA ALA A 233 3.17 -15.03 2.60
C ALA A 233 4.18 -16.17 2.36
N ALA A 234 4.46 -16.99 3.38
CA ALA A 234 5.34 -18.15 3.25
C ALA A 234 4.75 -19.19 2.27
N THR A 235 3.44 -19.48 2.37
CA THR A 235 2.75 -20.41 1.47
C THR A 235 2.74 -19.89 0.03
N LEU A 236 2.52 -18.58 -0.16
CA LEU A 236 2.56 -17.95 -1.48
C LEU A 236 3.96 -17.96 -2.08
N ALA A 237 4.99 -17.72 -1.26
CA ALA A 237 6.39 -17.76 -1.71
C ALA A 237 6.81 -19.16 -2.18
N ASP A 238 6.19 -20.22 -1.66
CA ASP A 238 6.44 -21.60 -2.07
C ASP A 238 5.56 -22.10 -3.21
N ASN A 239 4.50 -21.36 -3.54
CA ASN A 239 3.57 -21.71 -4.62
C ASN A 239 4.26 -21.70 -5.99
N ALA A 240 4.07 -22.78 -6.78
CA ALA A 240 4.73 -22.96 -8.07
C ALA A 240 4.34 -21.85 -9.08
N ASP A 241 3.06 -21.48 -9.14
CA ASP A 241 2.57 -20.44 -10.04
C ASP A 241 3.13 -19.06 -9.66
N VAL A 242 3.20 -18.75 -8.36
CA VAL A 242 3.81 -17.51 -7.86
C VAL A 242 5.30 -17.48 -8.16
N LYS A 243 6.00 -18.60 -8.00
CA LYS A 243 7.42 -18.75 -8.36
C LYS A 243 7.65 -18.53 -9.85
N GLU A 244 6.84 -19.14 -10.68
CA GLU A 244 6.97 -19.05 -12.13
C GLU A 244 6.66 -17.65 -12.66
N PHE A 245 5.53 -17.05 -12.23
CA PHE A 245 5.01 -15.83 -12.85
C PHE A 245 5.49 -14.53 -12.18
N TYR A 246 5.77 -14.56 -10.87
CA TYR A 246 6.08 -13.34 -10.11
C TYR A 246 7.47 -13.32 -9.50
N LEU A 247 8.10 -14.49 -9.24
CA LEU A 247 9.46 -14.54 -8.70
C LEU A 247 10.51 -14.73 -9.80
N GLY A 248 10.12 -14.98 -11.04
CA GLY A 248 11.02 -15.17 -12.17
C GLY A 248 11.89 -16.43 -12.06
N LEU A 249 11.51 -17.40 -11.24
CA LEU A 249 12.26 -18.63 -10.97
C LEU A 249 11.85 -19.75 -11.94
N THR A 250 11.88 -19.49 -13.25
CA THR A 250 11.64 -20.54 -14.25
C THR A 250 12.91 -21.24 -14.63
N ALA A 251 12.85 -22.59 -14.67
CA ALA A 251 13.92 -23.42 -15.20
C ALA A 251 14.12 -23.30 -16.73
N VAL A 252 13.19 -22.60 -17.44
CA VAL A 252 13.23 -22.40 -18.91
C VAL A 252 12.59 -21.07 -19.25
N GLY A 253 13.36 -20.18 -19.86
CA GLY A 253 13.07 -18.89 -20.48
C GLY A 253 11.65 -18.29 -20.39
N LYS A 254 11.59 -16.95 -20.29
CA LYS A 254 10.36 -16.14 -20.20
C LYS A 254 9.22 -16.67 -21.08
N LYS A 255 8.27 -17.37 -20.50
CA LYS A 255 6.98 -17.67 -21.14
C LYS A 255 6.02 -16.52 -20.87
N SER A 256 5.42 -15.99 -21.93
CA SER A 256 4.35 -15.01 -21.84
C SER A 256 3.08 -15.67 -21.33
N TYR A 257 2.29 -15.00 -20.50
CA TYR A 257 0.95 -15.40 -20.05
C TYR A 257 -0.02 -15.78 -21.19
N ARG A 258 0.26 -15.32 -22.41
CA ARG A 258 -0.51 -15.68 -23.62
C ARG A 258 -0.35 -17.14 -24.04
N ASP A 259 0.70 -17.82 -23.58
CA ASP A 259 1.06 -19.17 -24.04
C ASP A 259 0.57 -20.29 -23.12
N VAL A 260 0.01 -19.95 -21.96
CA VAL A 260 -0.52 -20.94 -21.00
C VAL A 260 -2.02 -21.15 -21.21
N LYS A 261 -2.34 -22.14 -22.09
CA LYS A 261 -3.73 -22.45 -22.49
C LYS A 261 -4.56 -23.24 -21.47
N HIS A 262 -4.07 -23.62 -20.31
CA HIS A 262 -4.81 -24.45 -19.34
C HIS A 262 -4.66 -23.97 -17.90
N TYR A 263 -5.43 -22.97 -17.53
CA TYR A 263 -5.70 -22.67 -16.13
C TYR A 263 -7.03 -23.31 -15.74
N HIS A 264 -7.00 -24.37 -14.94
CA HIS A 264 -8.20 -24.90 -14.30
C HIS A 264 -8.69 -23.93 -13.25
N ARG A 265 -9.66 -23.08 -13.60
CA ARG A 265 -10.43 -22.28 -12.63
C ARG A 265 -11.08 -23.21 -11.61
N ARG A 266 -10.58 -23.22 -10.37
CA ARG A 266 -11.39 -23.70 -9.25
C ARG A 266 -12.52 -22.68 -9.03
N LYS A 267 -13.70 -23.05 -9.54
CA LYS A 267 -14.96 -22.37 -9.21
C LYS A 267 -15.21 -22.58 -7.72
N ARG A 268 -15.01 -21.56 -6.87
CA ARG A 268 -15.72 -21.50 -5.59
C ARG A 268 -17.14 -21.03 -5.89
N TRP A 269 -18.05 -21.97 -6.00
CA TRP A 269 -19.48 -21.72 -5.93
C TRP A 269 -19.86 -21.74 -4.45
N LEU A 270 -20.42 -20.64 -4.00
CA LEU A 270 -21.46 -20.46 -2.94
C LEU A 270 -21.49 -21.49 -1.81
N ALA A 271 -21.15 -21.05 -0.60
CA ALA A 271 -21.91 -21.31 0.62
C ALA A 271 -22.02 -20.00 1.40
#